data_f1540f3e77e9fdef31624a4b973eee6e
#
_entry.id   f1540f3e77e9fdef31624a4b973eee6e
#
_cell.length_a   1.000
_cell.length_b   1.000
_cell.length_c   1.000
_cell.angle_alpha   90.00
_cell.angle_beta   90.00
_cell.angle_gamma   90.00
#
_symmetry.space_group_name_H-M   'P 1'
#
loop_
_entity.id
_entity.type
_entity.pdbx_description
1 polymer ?
#
loop_
_entity_poly.entity_id
_entity_poly.type
_entity_poly.pdbx_seq_one_letter_code
_entity_poly.pdbx_strand_id
1 'polypeptide(L)'
;MAFRILVVDDEAPIANVVAMKLRNAGLDVAVAMDGLEAYELAIAEHPDLMITDLQMPGMSGLELCARLVAELDGGIPTILLTAKGFELTAESVRELPVRRIMTKPFSPRELLAQVQGLLGLLATT
;
A
#
# COMPACT_ATOMS: atom_id res chain seq x y z
N MET A 1 -6.25 -5.27 19.17
CA MET A 1 -6.45 -5.78 17.81
C MET A 1 -5.35 -5.31 16.90
N ALA A 2 -4.83 -6.19 16.08
CA ALA A 2 -3.79 -5.83 15.12
C ALA A 2 -4.40 -5.15 13.90
N PHE A 3 -3.72 -4.12 13.39
CA PHE A 3 -4.09 -3.53 12.11
C PHE A 3 -3.75 -4.49 10.99
N ARG A 4 -4.54 -4.46 9.92
CA ARG A 4 -4.34 -5.27 8.73
C ARG A 4 -3.71 -4.43 7.63
N ILE A 5 -2.60 -4.91 7.09
CA ILE A 5 -1.85 -4.24 6.03
C ILE A 5 -1.86 -5.14 4.80
N LEU A 6 -2.19 -4.58 3.65
CA LEU A 6 -2.07 -5.27 2.37
C LEU A 6 -0.82 -4.76 1.66
N VAL A 7 0.12 -5.65 1.38
CA VAL A 7 1.35 -5.33 0.65
C VAL A 7 1.23 -5.86 -0.77
N VAL A 8 1.40 -4.98 -1.75
CA VAL A 8 1.25 -5.32 -3.18
C VAL A 8 2.54 -4.99 -3.91
N ASP A 9 3.24 -5.99 -4.40
CA ASP A 9 4.46 -5.81 -5.18
C ASP A 9 4.69 -7.07 -6.01
N ASP A 10 4.96 -6.91 -7.30
CA ASP A 10 5.22 -8.03 -8.19
C ASP A 10 6.64 -8.59 -8.05
N GLU A 11 7.48 -7.92 -7.27
CA GLU A 11 8.82 -8.39 -6.95
C GLU A 11 8.78 -9.11 -5.59
N ALA A 12 8.73 -10.45 -5.64
CA ALA A 12 8.59 -11.27 -4.44
C ALA A 12 9.62 -10.96 -3.34
N PRO A 13 10.91 -10.76 -3.65
CA PRO A 13 11.89 -10.44 -2.60
C PRO A 13 11.54 -9.16 -1.84
N ILE A 14 11.07 -8.14 -2.53
CA ILE A 14 10.68 -6.87 -1.90
C ILE A 14 9.44 -7.08 -1.04
N ALA A 15 8.40 -7.71 -1.60
CA ALA A 15 7.17 -7.97 -0.87
C ALA A 15 7.44 -8.77 0.41
N ASN A 16 8.29 -9.78 0.31
CA ASN A 16 8.59 -10.64 1.47
C ASN A 16 9.36 -9.90 2.55
N VAL A 17 10.34 -9.07 2.19
CA VAL A 17 11.10 -8.28 3.16
C VAL A 17 10.18 -7.29 3.89
N VAL A 18 9.33 -6.62 3.15
CA VAL A 18 8.37 -5.67 3.72
C VAL A 18 7.40 -6.40 4.65
N ALA A 19 6.82 -7.51 4.20
CA ALA A 19 5.87 -8.26 5.00
C ALA A 19 6.50 -8.75 6.31
N MET A 20 7.71 -9.27 6.24
CA MET A 20 8.43 -9.75 7.41
C MET A 20 8.66 -8.61 8.42
N LYS A 21 9.10 -7.45 7.95
CA LYS A 21 9.35 -6.29 8.80
C LYS A 21 8.09 -5.87 9.53
N LEU A 22 6.97 -5.81 8.81
CA LEU A 22 5.69 -5.39 9.39
C LEU A 22 5.13 -6.44 10.36
N ARG A 23 5.23 -7.72 10.00
CA ARG A 23 4.77 -8.81 10.88
C ARG A 23 5.55 -8.84 12.18
N ASN A 24 6.86 -8.62 12.11
CA ASN A 24 7.71 -8.58 13.30
C ASN A 24 7.35 -7.42 14.23
N ALA A 25 6.68 -6.40 13.71
CA ALA A 25 6.19 -5.27 14.50
C ALA A 25 4.78 -5.48 15.04
N GLY A 26 4.21 -6.68 14.85
CA GLY A 26 2.89 -7.02 15.39
C GLY A 26 1.72 -6.73 14.47
N LEU A 27 1.98 -6.42 13.20
CA LEU A 27 0.93 -6.14 12.23
C LEU A 27 0.51 -7.41 11.51
N ASP A 28 -0.77 -7.47 11.13
CA ASP A 28 -1.32 -8.57 10.34
C ASP A 28 -1.15 -8.19 8.85
N VAL A 29 -0.41 -9.01 8.10
CA VAL A 29 -0.02 -8.65 6.73
C VAL A 29 -0.45 -9.70 5.73
N ALA A 30 -1.17 -9.28 4.71
CA ALA A 30 -1.45 -10.09 3.52
C ALA A 30 -0.59 -9.55 2.37
N VAL A 31 -0.15 -10.44 1.48
CA VAL A 31 0.68 -10.08 0.35
C VAL A 31 -0.04 -10.44 -0.94
N ALA A 32 -0.07 -9.52 -1.89
CA ALA A 32 -0.56 -9.73 -3.23
C ALA A 32 0.57 -9.45 -4.22
N MET A 33 0.63 -10.22 -5.29
CA MET A 33 1.70 -10.13 -6.28
C MET A 33 1.31 -9.36 -7.52
N ASP A 34 0.04 -8.98 -7.64
CA ASP A 34 -0.46 -8.17 -8.76
C ASP A 34 -1.71 -7.41 -8.32
N GLY A 35 -2.17 -6.51 -9.19
CA GLY A 35 -3.30 -5.64 -8.87
C GLY A 35 -4.62 -6.36 -8.73
N LEU A 36 -4.86 -7.41 -9.53
CA LEU A 36 -6.12 -8.16 -9.45
C LEU A 36 -6.21 -8.93 -8.13
N GLU A 37 -5.14 -9.63 -7.75
CA GLU A 37 -5.09 -10.33 -6.47
C GLU A 37 -5.28 -9.36 -5.32
N ALA A 38 -4.62 -8.19 -5.39
CA ALA A 38 -4.74 -7.16 -4.37
C ALA A 38 -6.18 -6.64 -4.27
N TYR A 39 -6.83 -6.41 -5.41
CA TYR A 39 -8.21 -5.97 -5.44
C TYR A 39 -9.12 -6.97 -4.74
N GLU A 40 -8.99 -8.25 -5.09
CA GLU A 40 -9.80 -9.30 -4.49
C GLU A 40 -9.57 -9.42 -2.97
N LEU A 41 -8.31 -9.37 -2.54
CA LEU A 41 -7.98 -9.41 -1.13
C LEU A 41 -8.52 -8.19 -0.37
N ALA A 42 -8.42 -7.02 -0.97
CA ALA A 42 -8.91 -5.78 -0.35
C ALA A 42 -10.42 -5.82 -0.14
N ILE A 43 -11.16 -6.31 -1.13
CA ILE A 43 -12.62 -6.43 -1.03
C ILE A 43 -13.00 -7.46 0.04
N ALA A 44 -12.27 -8.58 0.12
CA ALA A 44 -12.57 -9.65 1.06
C ALA A 44 -12.20 -9.30 2.50
N GLU A 45 -11.07 -8.63 2.72
CA GLU A 45 -10.49 -8.46 4.05
C GLU A 45 -10.55 -7.05 4.62
N HIS A 46 -10.83 -6.05 3.78
CA HIS A 46 -10.91 -4.63 4.19
C HIS A 46 -9.69 -4.19 5.02
N PRO A 47 -8.47 -4.19 4.44
CA PRO A 47 -7.28 -3.80 5.19
C PRO A 47 -7.35 -2.33 5.65
N ASP A 48 -6.64 -2.03 6.71
CA ASP A 48 -6.59 -0.68 7.28
C ASP A 48 -5.66 0.23 6.49
N LEU A 49 -4.67 -0.36 5.83
CA LEU A 49 -3.66 0.37 5.06
C LEU A 49 -3.16 -0.54 3.94
N MET A 50 -2.87 0.06 2.79
CA MET A 50 -2.30 -0.64 1.66
C MET A 50 -0.95 -0.03 1.30
N ILE A 51 0.02 -0.88 0.98
CA ILE A 51 1.31 -0.47 0.45
C ILE A 51 1.39 -1.10 -0.93
N THR A 52 1.47 -0.30 -1.98
CA THR A 52 1.50 -0.86 -3.33
C THR A 52 2.58 -0.23 -4.19
N ASP A 53 3.24 -1.08 -4.97
CA ASP A 53 4.09 -0.60 -6.04
C ASP A 53 3.21 0.15 -7.06
N LEU A 54 3.73 1.23 -7.60
CA LEU A 54 3.03 2.00 -8.61
C LEU A 54 3.01 1.28 -9.94
N GLN A 55 4.16 0.73 -10.33
CA GLN A 55 4.32 0.14 -11.66
C GLN A 55 4.29 -1.38 -11.59
N MET A 56 3.18 -1.96 -12.02
CA MET A 56 2.98 -3.40 -12.06
C MET A 56 2.34 -3.78 -13.41
N PRO A 57 2.65 -4.99 -13.92
CA PRO A 57 2.00 -5.46 -15.14
C PRO A 57 0.48 -5.54 -14.98
N GLY A 58 -0.25 -5.19 -16.01
CA GLY A 58 -1.71 -5.28 -16.03
C GLY A 58 -2.38 -4.10 -15.36
N MET A 59 -2.35 -4.05 -14.04
CA MET A 59 -3.00 -2.98 -13.28
C MET A 59 -1.95 -2.23 -12.46
N SER A 60 -1.86 -0.92 -12.66
CA SER A 60 -0.95 -0.07 -11.87
C SER A 60 -1.48 0.15 -10.46
N GLY A 61 -0.61 0.61 -9.56
CA GLY A 61 -1.03 0.97 -8.20
C GLY A 61 -2.10 2.06 -8.18
N LEU A 62 -2.03 3.02 -9.11
CA LEU A 62 -3.04 4.08 -9.20
C LEU A 62 -4.39 3.53 -9.68
N GLU A 63 -4.38 2.63 -10.65
CA GLU A 63 -5.62 1.99 -11.10
C GLU A 63 -6.25 1.17 -9.98
N LEU A 64 -5.42 0.46 -9.21
CA LEU A 64 -5.89 -0.31 -8.05
C LEU A 64 -6.56 0.62 -7.04
N CYS A 65 -5.91 1.73 -6.69
CA CYS A 65 -6.49 2.72 -5.77
C CYS A 65 -7.83 3.25 -6.28
N ALA A 66 -7.90 3.58 -7.56
CA ALA A 66 -9.12 4.13 -8.15
C ALA A 66 -10.28 3.12 -8.12
N ARG A 67 -9.99 1.85 -8.40
CA ARG A 67 -11.01 0.80 -8.33
C ARG A 67 -11.51 0.60 -6.90
N LEU A 68 -10.60 0.66 -5.93
CA LEU A 68 -10.98 0.48 -4.52
C LEU A 68 -11.79 1.66 -3.99
N VAL A 69 -11.53 2.87 -4.47
CA VAL A 69 -12.36 4.04 -4.12
C VAL A 69 -13.80 3.82 -4.56
N ALA A 70 -14.00 3.22 -5.75
CA ALA A 70 -15.34 2.95 -6.27
C ALA A 70 -16.07 1.84 -5.50
N GLU A 71 -15.33 0.83 -5.04
CA GLU A 71 -15.93 -0.35 -4.37
C GLU A 71 -16.03 -0.22 -2.86
N LEU A 72 -15.05 0.45 -2.25
CA LEU A 72 -15.01 0.69 -0.81
C LEU A 72 -15.10 2.19 -0.59
N ASP A 73 -16.09 2.61 0.14
CA ASP A 73 -16.37 4.03 0.36
C ASP A 73 -15.10 4.79 0.80
N GLY A 74 -14.57 5.61 -0.12
CA GLY A 74 -13.34 6.36 0.11
C GLY A 74 -12.06 5.56 -0.09
N GLY A 75 -12.13 4.27 -0.39
CA GLY A 75 -10.96 3.42 -0.62
C GLY A 75 -10.19 3.05 0.64
N ILE A 76 -8.91 2.78 0.47
CA ILE A 76 -8.01 2.37 1.57
C ILE A 76 -6.83 3.34 1.61
N PRO A 77 -6.47 3.88 2.79
CA PRO A 77 -5.26 4.71 2.90
C PRO A 77 -4.05 3.97 2.34
N THR A 78 -3.30 4.61 1.47
CA THR A 78 -2.28 3.94 0.68
C THR A 78 -0.93 4.63 0.73
N ILE A 79 0.13 3.84 0.79
CA ILE A 79 1.51 4.27 0.54
C ILE A 79 1.88 3.74 -0.84
N LEU A 80 2.27 4.63 -1.75
CA LEU A 80 2.76 4.24 -3.08
C LEU A 80 4.27 4.11 -3.06
N LEU A 81 4.78 3.05 -3.67
CA LEU A 81 6.21 2.83 -3.87
C LEU A 81 6.50 3.08 -5.34
N THR A 82 7.43 3.99 -5.64
CA THR A 82 7.73 4.40 -7.01
C THR A 82 9.18 4.10 -7.37
N ALA A 83 9.45 3.90 -8.65
CA ALA A 83 10.81 3.78 -9.13
C ALA A 83 11.52 5.13 -9.06
N LYS A 84 12.83 5.11 -8.81
CA LYS A 84 13.64 6.32 -8.83
C LYS A 84 13.53 7.00 -10.20
N GLY A 85 13.31 8.29 -10.20
CA GLY A 85 13.18 9.07 -11.43
C GLY A 85 11.78 9.12 -12.00
N PHE A 86 10.85 8.34 -11.45
CA PHE A 86 9.44 8.41 -11.87
C PHE A 86 8.77 9.58 -11.17
N GLU A 87 8.10 10.42 -11.92
CA GLU A 87 7.39 11.57 -11.36
C GLU A 87 5.89 11.34 -11.37
N LEU A 88 5.28 11.51 -10.20
CA LEU A 88 3.83 11.53 -10.05
C LEU A 88 3.39 12.99 -9.99
N THR A 89 2.35 13.33 -10.75
CA THR A 89 1.77 14.67 -10.65
C THR A 89 0.77 14.70 -9.50
N ALA A 90 0.60 15.86 -8.89
CA ALA A 90 -0.44 16.06 -7.87
C ALA A 90 -1.81 15.71 -8.41
N GLU A 91 -2.05 15.95 -9.70
CA GLU A 91 -3.30 15.65 -10.39
C GLU A 91 -3.61 14.15 -10.37
N SER A 92 -2.60 13.29 -10.61
CA SER A 92 -2.81 11.85 -10.72
C SER A 92 -3.23 11.19 -9.40
N VAL A 93 -2.93 11.81 -8.25
CA VAL A 93 -3.28 11.26 -6.94
C VAL A 93 -4.34 12.08 -6.20
N ARG A 94 -4.84 13.14 -6.82
CA ARG A 94 -5.67 14.15 -6.18
C ARG A 94 -6.91 13.59 -5.46
N GLU A 95 -7.60 12.66 -6.08
CA GLU A 95 -8.84 12.11 -5.53
C GLU A 95 -8.66 10.72 -4.96
N LEU A 96 -7.41 10.29 -4.80
CA LEU A 96 -7.09 8.98 -4.27
C LEU A 96 -6.60 9.08 -2.83
N PRO A 97 -6.82 8.04 -2.00
CA PRO A 97 -6.39 8.08 -0.61
C PRO A 97 -4.90 7.76 -0.46
N VAL A 98 -4.06 8.38 -1.29
CA VAL A 98 -2.61 8.23 -1.22
C VAL A 98 -2.07 9.15 -0.15
N ARG A 99 -1.54 8.57 0.92
CA ARG A 99 -1.08 9.31 2.09
C ARG A 99 0.42 9.57 2.08
N ARG A 100 1.20 8.68 1.46
CA ARG A 100 2.65 8.79 1.36
C ARG A 100 3.11 8.23 0.04
N ILE A 101 4.22 8.74 -0.46
CA ILE A 101 4.90 8.23 -1.65
C ILE A 101 6.35 8.00 -1.27
N MET A 102 6.85 6.80 -1.49
CA MET A 102 8.24 6.47 -1.20
C MET A 102 8.93 5.98 -2.47
N THR A 103 10.18 6.37 -2.64
CA THR A 103 10.96 6.02 -3.83
C THR A 103 11.83 4.79 -3.54
N LYS A 104 11.84 3.84 -4.45
CA LYS A 104 12.75 2.69 -4.38
C LYS A 104 14.15 3.12 -4.80
N PRO A 105 15.22 2.62 -4.17
CA PRO A 105 15.18 1.73 -3.02
C PRO A 105 14.83 2.47 -1.73
N PHE A 106 14.09 1.83 -0.85
CA PHE A 106 13.73 2.37 0.45
C PHE A 106 14.21 1.45 1.56
N SER A 107 14.36 2.01 2.75
CA SER A 107 14.67 1.22 3.93
C SER A 107 13.40 0.59 4.49
N PRO A 108 13.36 -0.73 4.77
CA PRO A 108 12.22 -1.34 5.45
C PRO A 108 11.89 -0.66 6.78
N ARG A 109 12.92 -0.16 7.47
CA ARG A 109 12.74 0.58 8.73
C ARG A 109 12.00 1.90 8.50
N GLU A 110 12.34 2.63 7.45
CA GLU A 110 11.65 3.87 7.10
C GLU A 110 10.20 3.60 6.72
N LEU A 111 9.96 2.53 5.96
CA LEU A 111 8.62 2.16 5.59
C LEU A 111 7.79 1.82 6.84
N LEU A 112 8.34 1.04 7.76
CA LEU A 112 7.66 0.72 9.01
C LEU A 112 7.32 1.98 9.79
N ALA A 113 8.24 2.94 9.87
CA ALA A 113 8.00 4.21 10.56
C ALA A 113 6.84 4.97 9.92
N GLN A 114 6.75 5.00 8.59
CA GLN A 114 5.64 5.64 7.88
C GLN A 114 4.32 4.92 8.17
N VAL A 115 4.34 3.60 8.15
CA VAL A 115 3.16 2.78 8.44
C VAL A 115 2.67 3.08 9.87
N GLN A 116 3.56 3.04 10.84
CA GLN A 116 3.20 3.29 12.24
C GLN A 116 2.66 4.70 12.45
N GLY A 117 3.26 5.69 11.77
CA GLY A 117 2.78 7.07 11.83
C GLY A 117 1.38 7.21 11.28
N LEU A 118 1.09 6.58 10.14
CA LEU A 118 -0.24 6.63 9.55
C LEU A 118 -1.28 5.88 10.38
N LEU A 119 -0.92 4.72 10.91
CA LEU A 119 -1.84 3.96 11.77
C LEU A 119 -2.15 4.72 13.05
N GLY A 120 -1.18 5.44 13.61
CA GLY A 120 -1.40 6.30 14.76
C GLY A 120 -2.40 7.42 14.46
N LEU A 121 -2.27 8.06 13.30
CA LEU A 121 -3.19 9.09 12.87
C LEU A 121 -4.60 8.53 12.63
N LEU A 122 -4.70 7.36 12.02
CA LEU A 122 -5.98 6.72 11.78
C LEU A 122 -6.68 6.32 13.08
N ALA A 123 -5.91 5.88 14.07
CA ALA A 123 -6.46 5.45 15.36
C ALA A 123 -6.99 6.60 16.20
N THR A 124 -6.56 7.85 15.92
CA THR A 124 -6.96 9.03 16.69
C THR A 124 -8.13 9.81 16.08
N THR A 125 -8.60 9.40 14.91
CA THR A 125 -9.71 10.10 14.23
C THR A 125 -11.08 9.50 14.52
#